data_a80bd332967547652969bff87e94b670
#
_entry.id   a80bd332967547652969bff87e94b670
#
_cell.length_a   1.000
_cell.length_b   1.000
_cell.length_c   1.000
_cell.angle_alpha   90.00
_cell.angle_beta   90.00
_cell.angle_gamma   90.00
#
_symmetry.space_group_name_H-M   'P 1'
#
loop_
_entity.id
_entity.type
_entity.pdbx_description
1 polymer ?
#
loop_
_entity_poly.entity_id
_entity_poly.type
_entity_poly.pdbx_seq_one_letter_code
_entity_poly.pdbx_strand_id
1 'polypeptide(L)'
;MRICVYCSSSAKIDKSYFEATEKLAKEFVKNNVWVVFGGGAIGLMGKLADTIIENKGKIKGIMPRFMNEVEWANKKVEDFELTDTMHERKVKFLQDIDGLVALPGGCGTMEELLEAITLKRLGQFTKPIVILNTNGYYEPLKQMLEKCVTEKFMHKKHLEIWSFVKEPEEVLEKIRTSKSWDPNAIEFAVNK
;
A
#
# COMPACT_ATOMS: atom_id res chain seq x y z
N MET A 1 -0.87 0.32 -15.75
CA MET A 1 -1.16 -0.24 -14.41
C MET A 1 -1.07 0.89 -13.40
N ARG A 2 -2.04 1.00 -12.49
CA ARG A 2 -2.08 2.01 -11.43
C ARG A 2 -1.99 1.34 -10.07
N ILE A 3 -1.01 1.70 -9.26
CA ILE A 3 -0.72 1.05 -7.98
C ILE A 3 -0.76 2.07 -6.85
N CYS A 4 -1.53 1.79 -5.80
CA CYS A 4 -1.47 2.56 -4.57
C CYS A 4 -0.35 2.04 -3.67
N VAL A 5 0.41 2.96 -3.04
CA VAL A 5 1.51 2.62 -2.14
C VAL A 5 1.31 3.29 -0.79
N TYR A 6 1.18 2.48 0.25
CA TYR A 6 1.20 2.91 1.65
C TYR A 6 2.61 2.77 2.21
N CYS A 7 3.14 3.80 2.84
CA CYS A 7 4.49 3.80 3.40
C CYS A 7 4.70 4.89 4.45
N SER A 8 5.83 4.79 5.15
CA SER A 8 6.19 5.69 6.25
C SER A 8 6.53 7.11 5.81
N SER A 9 6.15 8.10 6.64
CA SER A 9 6.65 9.49 6.59
C SER A 9 7.88 9.73 7.51
N SER A 10 8.39 8.72 8.22
CA SER A 10 9.54 8.87 9.11
C SER A 10 10.87 8.87 8.35
N ALA A 11 11.71 9.86 8.64
CA ALA A 11 13.08 9.94 8.12
C ALA A 11 14.12 9.23 9.00
N LYS A 12 13.74 8.83 10.23
CA LYS A 12 14.66 8.26 11.24
C LYS A 12 14.58 6.72 11.28
N ILE A 13 14.56 6.10 10.11
CA ILE A 13 14.49 4.64 9.95
C ILE A 13 15.77 4.14 9.30
N ASP A 14 16.00 2.83 9.35
CA ASP A 14 17.18 2.21 8.76
C ASP A 14 17.27 2.47 7.25
N LYS A 15 18.49 2.64 6.76
CA LYS A 15 18.80 2.96 5.35
C LYS A 15 18.28 1.90 4.37
N SER A 16 18.26 0.64 4.76
CA SER A 16 17.79 -0.46 3.93
C SER A 16 16.33 -0.30 3.47
N TYR A 17 15.47 0.33 4.28
CA TYR A 17 14.10 0.64 3.87
C TYR A 17 14.03 1.67 2.75
N PHE A 18 14.91 2.67 2.77
CA PHE A 18 15.02 3.65 1.68
C PHE A 18 15.56 3.00 0.41
N GLU A 19 16.55 2.12 0.53
CA GLU A 19 17.14 1.38 -0.60
C GLU A 19 16.11 0.46 -1.27
N ALA A 20 15.32 -0.27 -0.47
CA ALA A 20 14.22 -1.09 -0.99
C ALA A 20 13.14 -0.25 -1.68
N THR A 21 12.79 0.92 -1.11
CA THR A 21 11.82 1.85 -1.71
C THR A 21 12.33 2.40 -3.05
N GLU A 22 13.61 2.76 -3.13
CA GLU A 22 14.23 3.23 -4.36
C GLU A 22 14.22 2.17 -5.47
N LYS A 23 14.57 0.93 -5.13
CA LYS A 23 14.52 -0.20 -6.08
C LYS A 23 13.10 -0.41 -6.60
N LEU A 24 12.11 -0.44 -5.70
CA LEU A 24 10.70 -0.57 -6.08
C LEU A 24 10.24 0.56 -6.99
N ALA A 25 10.59 1.80 -6.67
CA ALA A 25 10.24 2.97 -7.47
C ALA A 25 10.83 2.87 -8.89
N LYS A 26 12.08 2.43 -9.03
CA LYS A 26 12.73 2.19 -10.32
C LYS A 26 12.03 1.08 -11.12
N GLU A 27 11.63 -0.02 -10.47
CA GLU A 27 10.85 -1.08 -11.12
C GLU A 27 9.47 -0.57 -11.58
N PHE A 28 8.82 0.29 -10.82
CA PHE A 28 7.57 0.93 -11.22
C PHE A 28 7.75 1.79 -12.48
N VAL A 29 8.76 2.64 -12.51
CA VAL A 29 9.04 3.48 -13.69
C VAL A 29 9.36 2.64 -14.92
N LYS A 30 10.24 1.65 -14.80
CA LYS A 30 10.62 0.72 -15.88
C LYS A 30 9.41 0.00 -16.49
N ASN A 31 8.39 -0.27 -15.69
CA ASN A 31 7.16 -0.97 -16.10
C ASN A 31 5.99 -0.03 -16.40
N ASN A 32 6.22 1.29 -16.54
CA ASN A 32 5.18 2.30 -16.79
C ASN A 32 4.01 2.24 -15.80
N VAL A 33 4.32 2.01 -14.52
CA VAL A 33 3.32 2.04 -13.46
C VAL A 33 3.02 3.49 -13.08
N TRP A 34 1.74 3.80 -12.94
CA TRP A 34 1.28 5.05 -12.34
C TRP A 34 1.07 4.83 -10.85
N VAL A 35 1.83 5.53 -10.04
CA VAL A 35 1.78 5.38 -8.57
C VAL A 35 0.82 6.38 -7.94
N VAL A 36 0.03 5.92 -6.98
CA VAL A 36 -0.80 6.74 -6.08
C VAL A 36 -0.24 6.58 -4.67
N PHE A 37 -0.08 7.69 -3.92
CA PHE A 37 0.50 7.64 -2.57
C PHE A 37 -0.02 8.78 -1.68
N GLY A 38 0.41 8.80 -0.42
CA GLY A 38 -0.04 9.76 0.60
C GLY A 38 0.39 11.21 0.42
N GLY A 39 1.23 11.53 -0.58
CA GLY A 39 1.61 12.91 -0.91
C GLY A 39 2.73 13.51 -0.08
N GLY A 40 3.25 12.83 0.96
CA GLY A 40 4.29 13.37 1.85
C GLY A 40 5.67 13.49 1.19
N ALA A 41 6.46 14.48 1.64
CA ALA A 41 7.82 14.75 1.14
C ALA A 41 8.92 14.06 1.98
N ILE A 42 8.58 13.42 3.09
CA ILE A 42 9.54 12.89 4.07
C ILE A 42 9.43 11.36 4.14
N GLY A 43 10.51 10.71 4.59
CA GLY A 43 10.56 9.27 4.80
C GLY A 43 10.48 8.48 3.50
N LEU A 44 9.81 7.33 3.53
CA LEU A 44 9.65 6.48 2.36
C LEU A 44 8.73 7.11 1.31
N MET A 45 7.76 7.95 1.73
CA MET A 45 6.92 8.70 0.80
C MET A 45 7.76 9.67 -0.05
N GLY A 46 8.64 10.44 0.59
CA GLY A 46 9.56 11.33 -0.12
C GLY A 46 10.49 10.57 -1.04
N LYS A 47 11.10 9.49 -0.55
CA LYS A 47 12.01 8.64 -1.36
C LYS A 47 11.32 8.04 -2.59
N LEU A 48 10.10 7.54 -2.41
CA LEU A 48 9.28 6.98 -3.49
C LEU A 48 9.00 8.04 -4.56
N ALA A 49 8.49 9.20 -4.14
CA ALA A 49 8.12 10.27 -5.05
C ALA A 49 9.33 10.84 -5.79
N ASP A 50 10.40 11.17 -5.08
CA ASP A 50 11.62 11.72 -5.68
C ASP A 50 12.21 10.75 -6.71
N THR A 51 12.32 9.45 -6.37
CA THR A 51 12.85 8.46 -7.31
C THR A 51 11.99 8.33 -8.57
N ILE A 52 10.65 8.33 -8.42
CA ILE A 52 9.75 8.24 -9.58
C ILE A 52 9.89 9.47 -10.48
N ILE A 53 9.90 10.68 -9.90
CA ILE A 53 10.00 11.94 -10.63
C ILE A 53 11.36 12.06 -11.33
N GLU A 54 12.47 11.78 -10.65
CA GLU A 54 13.82 11.79 -11.21
C GLU A 54 13.98 10.85 -12.40
N ASN A 55 13.23 9.75 -12.41
CA ASN A 55 13.22 8.78 -13.52
C ASN A 55 12.04 9.02 -14.51
N LYS A 56 11.38 10.19 -14.48
CA LYS A 56 10.30 10.59 -15.39
C LYS A 56 9.07 9.66 -15.34
N GLY A 57 8.83 9.02 -14.21
CA GLY A 57 7.64 8.21 -13.95
C GLY A 57 6.42 9.07 -13.59
N LYS A 58 5.27 8.41 -13.42
CA LYS A 58 3.99 9.05 -13.09
C LYS A 58 3.62 8.77 -11.64
N ILE A 59 3.34 9.84 -10.89
CA ILE A 59 2.94 9.72 -9.49
C ILE A 59 1.84 10.75 -9.16
N LYS A 60 0.86 10.35 -8.35
CA LYS A 60 -0.22 11.19 -7.84
C LYS A 60 -0.22 11.16 -6.31
N GLY A 61 -0.21 12.34 -5.70
CA GLY A 61 -0.40 12.52 -4.26
C GLY A 61 -1.87 12.67 -3.90
N ILE A 62 -2.33 12.07 -2.79
CA ILE A 62 -3.66 12.30 -2.23
C ILE A 62 -3.51 12.62 -0.74
N MET A 63 -3.96 13.81 -0.32
CA MET A 63 -3.78 14.30 1.04
C MET A 63 -5.00 15.10 1.51
N PRO A 64 -5.42 14.98 2.78
CA PRO A 64 -6.41 15.88 3.34
C PRO A 64 -5.87 17.30 3.45
N ARG A 65 -6.72 18.31 3.24
CA ARG A 65 -6.33 19.73 3.32
C ARG A 65 -5.67 20.09 4.64
N PHE A 66 -6.19 19.60 5.76
CA PHE A 66 -5.64 19.89 7.09
C PHE A 66 -4.24 19.29 7.33
N MET A 67 -3.89 18.20 6.62
CA MET A 67 -2.57 17.58 6.73
C MET A 67 -1.53 18.27 5.84
N ASN A 68 -1.95 19.04 4.86
CA ASN A 68 -1.04 19.74 3.96
C ASN A 68 -0.11 20.73 4.71
N GLU A 69 -0.55 21.21 5.87
CA GLU A 69 0.24 22.10 6.73
C GLU A 69 1.14 21.30 7.69
N VAL A 70 0.75 20.09 8.09
CA VAL A 70 1.43 19.24 9.08
C VAL A 70 2.37 18.23 8.42
N GLU A 71 1.90 17.50 7.44
CA GLU A 71 2.72 16.63 6.57
C GLU A 71 3.11 17.44 5.34
N TRP A 72 4.28 17.92 5.30
CA TRP A 72 4.82 18.73 4.22
C TRP A 72 4.65 18.01 2.90
N ALA A 73 3.62 18.41 2.14
CA ALA A 73 3.35 17.85 0.82
C ALA A 73 4.59 17.95 -0.08
N ASN A 74 4.84 16.93 -0.87
CA ASN A 74 5.94 16.91 -1.80
C ASN A 74 5.66 17.86 -2.98
N LYS A 75 6.26 19.04 -2.94
CA LYS A 75 6.06 20.12 -3.92
C LYS A 75 6.53 19.78 -5.34
N LYS A 76 7.26 18.67 -5.51
CA LYS A 76 7.71 18.18 -6.82
C LYS A 76 6.62 17.34 -7.52
N VAL A 77 5.59 16.93 -6.79
CA VAL A 77 4.47 16.15 -7.35
C VAL A 77 3.48 17.12 -7.97
N GLU A 78 3.31 17.07 -9.29
CA GLU A 78 2.40 17.94 -10.03
C GLU A 78 0.93 17.49 -9.95
N ASP A 79 0.69 16.16 -10.00
CA ASP A 79 -0.66 15.60 -9.86
C ASP A 79 -0.99 15.36 -8.38
N PHE A 80 -1.72 16.32 -7.80
CA PHE A 80 -2.03 16.32 -6.38
C PHE A 80 -3.52 16.52 -6.12
N GLU A 81 -4.15 15.60 -5.38
CA GLU A 81 -5.55 15.68 -5.01
C GLU A 81 -5.71 15.97 -3.51
N LEU A 82 -6.41 17.05 -3.18
CA LEU A 82 -6.77 17.39 -1.81
C LEU A 82 -8.18 16.90 -1.49
N THR A 83 -8.32 16.22 -0.37
CA THR A 83 -9.60 15.75 0.16
C THR A 83 -10.00 16.55 1.39
N ASP A 84 -11.27 16.53 1.76
CA ASP A 84 -11.74 17.25 2.95
C ASP A 84 -11.60 16.41 4.22
N THR A 85 -11.65 15.09 4.09
CA THR A 85 -11.58 14.15 5.23
C THR A 85 -10.57 13.02 4.99
N MET A 86 -10.13 12.39 6.10
CA MET A 86 -9.35 11.13 6.03
C MET A 86 -10.14 10.00 5.39
N HIS A 87 -11.46 9.98 5.57
CA HIS A 87 -12.30 8.95 4.97
C HIS A 87 -12.31 9.06 3.44
N GLU A 88 -12.53 10.26 2.90
CA GLU A 88 -12.44 10.49 1.44
C GLU A 88 -11.08 10.10 0.88
N ARG A 89 -10.00 10.47 1.58
CA ARG A 89 -8.64 10.10 1.19
C ARG A 89 -8.50 8.59 1.00
N LYS A 90 -8.97 7.80 1.98
CA LYS A 90 -8.86 6.34 1.94
C LYS A 90 -9.69 5.73 0.81
N VAL A 91 -10.88 6.27 0.56
CA VAL A 91 -11.70 5.87 -0.60
C VAL A 91 -10.95 6.15 -1.91
N LYS A 92 -10.36 7.35 -2.05
CA LYS A 92 -9.60 7.76 -3.24
C LYS A 92 -8.35 6.90 -3.49
N PHE A 93 -7.68 6.44 -2.44
CA PHE A 93 -6.53 5.53 -2.56
C PHE A 93 -6.88 4.22 -3.24
N LEU A 94 -8.07 3.69 -3.00
CA LEU A 94 -8.51 2.40 -3.53
C LEU A 94 -9.29 2.52 -4.85
N GLN A 95 -9.58 3.75 -5.28
CA GLN A 95 -10.33 4.00 -6.50
C GLN A 95 -9.46 3.82 -7.74
N ASP A 96 -9.96 3.02 -8.71
CA ASP A 96 -9.34 2.82 -10.03
C ASP A 96 -7.88 2.36 -9.99
N ILE A 97 -7.51 1.57 -8.97
CA ILE A 97 -6.18 0.95 -8.89
C ILE A 97 -6.22 -0.51 -9.34
N ASP A 98 -5.08 -1.00 -9.81
CA ASP A 98 -4.87 -2.41 -10.19
C ASP A 98 -4.26 -3.25 -9.08
N GLY A 99 -3.70 -2.60 -8.06
CA GLY A 99 -3.10 -3.25 -6.91
C GLY A 99 -2.71 -2.28 -5.81
N LEU A 100 -2.57 -2.80 -4.60
CA LEU A 100 -2.12 -2.10 -3.40
C LEU A 100 -0.80 -2.69 -2.93
N VAL A 101 0.16 -1.82 -2.60
CA VAL A 101 1.45 -2.20 -2.02
C VAL A 101 1.63 -1.50 -0.68
N ALA A 102 1.96 -2.26 0.35
CA ALA A 102 2.35 -1.71 1.65
C ALA A 102 3.87 -1.89 1.86
N LEU A 103 4.58 -0.78 2.02
CA LEU A 103 5.95 -0.73 2.52
C LEU A 103 5.95 -0.58 4.04
N PRO A 104 7.07 -0.82 4.73
CA PRO A 104 7.18 -0.56 6.16
C PRO A 104 6.70 0.84 6.56
N GLY A 105 5.91 0.90 7.63
CA GLY A 105 5.34 2.15 8.11
C GLY A 105 4.73 2.06 9.50
N GLY A 106 4.34 3.19 10.06
CA GLY A 106 3.74 3.28 11.39
C GLY A 106 2.24 2.98 11.41
N CYS A 107 1.57 3.47 12.47
CA CYS A 107 0.14 3.22 12.70
C CYS A 107 -0.75 3.63 11.51
N GLY A 108 -0.46 4.78 10.85
CA GLY A 108 -1.24 5.21 9.68
C GLY A 108 -1.16 4.22 8.52
N THR A 109 0.05 3.75 8.19
CA THR A 109 0.25 2.73 7.16
C THR A 109 -0.45 1.41 7.51
N MET A 110 -0.39 1.00 8.79
CA MET A 110 -1.08 -0.21 9.25
C MET A 110 -2.60 -0.05 9.25
N GLU A 111 -3.12 1.10 9.63
CA GLU A 111 -4.55 1.40 9.62
C GLU A 111 -5.11 1.33 8.20
N GLU A 112 -4.46 2.00 7.24
CA GLU A 112 -4.84 1.97 5.83
C GLU A 112 -4.77 0.54 5.24
N LEU A 113 -3.73 -0.22 5.58
CA LEU A 113 -3.58 -1.62 5.15
C LEU A 113 -4.67 -2.53 5.71
N LEU A 114 -4.96 -2.44 7.01
CA LEU A 114 -5.97 -3.27 7.67
C LEU A 114 -7.39 -2.92 7.20
N GLU A 115 -7.66 -1.65 6.87
CA GLU A 115 -8.91 -1.26 6.22
C GLU A 115 -9.03 -1.91 4.84
N ALA A 116 -7.99 -1.84 3.99
CA ALA A 116 -8.00 -2.48 2.67
C ALA A 116 -8.19 -4.01 2.76
N ILE A 117 -7.56 -4.66 3.74
CA ILE A 117 -7.77 -6.07 4.04
C ILE A 117 -9.22 -6.35 4.42
N THR A 118 -9.81 -5.49 5.26
CA THR A 118 -11.21 -5.61 5.69
C THR A 118 -12.17 -5.43 4.52
N LEU A 119 -11.97 -4.42 3.69
CA LEU A 119 -12.77 -4.19 2.48
C LEU A 119 -12.68 -5.38 1.52
N LYS A 120 -11.48 -5.95 1.36
CA LYS A 120 -11.28 -7.13 0.52
C LYS A 120 -11.97 -8.36 1.11
N ARG A 121 -11.90 -8.57 2.43
CA ARG A 121 -12.65 -9.63 3.13
C ARG A 121 -14.16 -9.54 2.87
N LEU A 122 -14.69 -8.34 2.73
CA LEU A 122 -16.11 -8.08 2.48
C LEU A 122 -16.49 -8.07 0.98
N GLY A 123 -15.54 -8.30 0.08
CA GLY A 123 -15.76 -8.24 -1.38
C GLY A 123 -15.85 -6.82 -1.96
N GLN A 124 -15.66 -5.78 -1.14
CA GLN A 124 -15.71 -4.37 -1.56
C GLN A 124 -14.42 -3.88 -2.22
N PHE A 125 -13.34 -4.63 -2.06
CA PHE A 125 -12.07 -4.42 -2.75
C PHE A 125 -11.57 -5.78 -3.28
N THR A 126 -11.29 -5.87 -4.58
CA THR A 126 -10.95 -7.16 -5.22
C THR A 126 -9.53 -7.24 -5.75
N LYS A 127 -8.78 -6.12 -5.67
CA LYS A 127 -7.44 -6.06 -6.24
C LYS A 127 -6.39 -6.73 -5.33
N PRO A 128 -5.24 -7.13 -5.88
CA PRO A 128 -4.12 -7.66 -5.09
C PRO A 128 -3.64 -6.70 -4.00
N ILE A 129 -3.31 -7.26 -2.84
CA ILE A 129 -2.61 -6.57 -1.75
C ILE A 129 -1.27 -7.26 -1.57
N VAL A 130 -0.18 -6.53 -1.83
CA VAL A 130 1.19 -7.04 -1.69
C VAL A 130 1.91 -6.25 -0.59
N ILE A 131 2.48 -6.96 0.36
CA ILE A 131 3.17 -6.41 1.52
C ILE A 131 4.66 -6.68 1.35
N LEU A 132 5.46 -5.62 1.16
CA LEU A 132 6.91 -5.73 1.06
C LEU A 132 7.52 -5.83 2.46
N ASN A 133 8.00 -7.02 2.78
CA ASN A 133 8.49 -7.39 4.11
C ASN A 133 10.02 -7.22 4.23
N THR A 134 10.51 -6.03 3.86
CA THR A 134 11.93 -5.68 3.98
C THR A 134 12.41 -5.91 5.40
N ASN A 135 13.53 -6.64 5.57
CA ASN A 135 14.13 -6.99 6.85
C ASN A 135 13.18 -7.72 7.83
N GLY A 136 12.12 -8.35 7.34
CA GLY A 136 11.16 -9.03 8.21
C GLY A 136 10.27 -8.07 9.03
N TYR A 137 10.19 -6.79 8.65
CA TYR A 137 9.44 -5.77 9.39
C TYR A 137 7.99 -6.17 9.69
N TYR A 138 7.34 -6.81 8.75
CA TYR A 138 5.95 -7.25 8.89
C TYR A 138 5.77 -8.68 9.40
N GLU A 139 6.84 -9.35 9.85
CA GLU A 139 6.71 -10.72 10.37
C GLU A 139 5.74 -10.83 11.56
N PRO A 140 5.73 -9.89 12.54
CA PRO A 140 4.72 -9.90 13.61
C PRO A 140 3.28 -9.71 13.10
N LEU A 141 3.07 -8.85 12.11
CA LEU A 141 1.75 -8.65 11.50
C LEU A 141 1.28 -9.91 10.76
N LYS A 142 2.17 -10.55 10.01
CA LYS A 142 1.90 -11.80 9.31
C LYS A 142 1.44 -12.88 10.29
N GLN A 143 2.20 -13.08 11.37
CA GLN A 143 1.86 -14.04 12.42
C GLN A 143 0.51 -13.70 13.07
N MET A 144 0.21 -12.43 13.33
CA MET A 144 -1.08 -12.01 13.88
C MET A 144 -2.24 -12.31 12.93
N LEU A 145 -2.10 -12.01 11.64
CA LEU A 145 -3.12 -12.29 10.62
C LEU A 145 -3.35 -13.80 10.46
N GLU A 146 -2.27 -14.60 10.44
CA GLU A 146 -2.36 -16.06 10.42
C GLU A 146 -3.04 -16.60 11.68
N LYS A 147 -2.74 -16.04 12.86
CA LYS A 147 -3.40 -16.39 14.11
C LYS A 147 -4.90 -16.08 14.08
N CYS A 148 -5.32 -14.97 13.49
CA CYS A 148 -6.75 -14.70 13.32
C CYS A 148 -7.47 -15.82 12.55
N VAL A 149 -6.79 -16.46 11.60
CA VAL A 149 -7.37 -17.59 10.85
C VAL A 149 -7.31 -18.89 11.67
N THR A 150 -6.19 -19.20 12.29
CA THR A 150 -6.03 -20.44 13.08
C THR A 150 -6.95 -20.48 14.29
N GLU A 151 -7.18 -19.35 14.95
CA GLU A 151 -8.14 -19.18 16.05
C GLU A 151 -9.59 -18.97 15.58
N LYS A 152 -9.85 -19.09 14.27
CA LYS A 152 -11.19 -18.97 13.65
C LYS A 152 -11.89 -17.60 13.75
N PHE A 153 -11.16 -16.53 14.04
CA PHE A 153 -11.68 -15.17 13.91
C PHE A 153 -11.85 -14.76 12.44
N MET A 154 -11.16 -15.45 11.52
CA MET A 154 -11.25 -15.28 10.09
C MET A 154 -11.35 -16.63 9.39
N HIS A 155 -12.05 -16.68 8.24
CA HIS A 155 -12.15 -17.90 7.43
C HIS A 155 -10.80 -18.22 6.75
N LYS A 156 -10.49 -19.52 6.55
CA LYS A 156 -9.19 -19.94 5.97
C LYS A 156 -8.91 -19.36 4.57
N LYS A 157 -9.94 -19.11 3.77
CA LYS A 157 -9.78 -18.43 2.46
C LYS A 157 -9.18 -17.05 2.58
N HIS A 158 -9.32 -16.39 3.74
CA HIS A 158 -8.77 -15.05 3.96
C HIS A 158 -7.24 -14.99 3.97
N LEU A 159 -6.55 -16.15 4.05
CA LEU A 159 -5.09 -16.21 3.84
C LEU A 159 -4.68 -15.82 2.41
N GLU A 160 -5.62 -15.83 1.45
CA GLU A 160 -5.39 -15.43 0.06
C GLU A 160 -5.62 -13.91 -0.18
N ILE A 161 -6.07 -13.16 0.83
CA ILE A 161 -6.34 -11.72 0.73
C ILE A 161 -5.07 -10.93 0.44
N TRP A 162 -3.96 -11.33 1.08
CA TRP A 162 -2.67 -10.64 1.02
C TRP A 162 -1.56 -11.55 0.54
N SER A 163 -0.46 -10.95 0.12
CA SER A 163 0.78 -11.66 -0.18
C SER A 163 1.95 -10.91 0.41
N PHE A 164 2.88 -11.64 1.04
CA PHE A 164 4.14 -11.07 1.49
C PHE A 164 5.24 -11.41 0.47
N VAL A 165 6.05 -10.42 0.14
CA VAL A 165 7.25 -10.55 -0.68
C VAL A 165 8.44 -9.96 0.07
N LYS A 166 9.65 -10.45 -0.18
CA LYS A 166 10.85 -9.99 0.51
C LYS A 166 11.58 -8.91 -0.28
N GLU A 167 11.61 -9.08 -1.59
CA GLU A 167 12.37 -8.21 -2.48
C GLU A 167 11.45 -7.29 -3.30
N PRO A 168 11.85 -6.03 -3.55
CA PRO A 168 11.08 -5.07 -4.34
C PRO A 168 10.74 -5.57 -5.75
N GLU A 169 11.63 -6.33 -6.36
CA GLU A 169 11.52 -6.88 -7.71
C GLU A 169 10.38 -7.91 -7.84
N GLU A 170 10.00 -8.55 -6.73
CA GLU A 170 8.91 -9.55 -6.69
C GLU A 170 7.50 -8.90 -6.72
N VAL A 171 7.41 -7.61 -6.37
CA VAL A 171 6.13 -6.92 -6.14
C VAL A 171 5.25 -6.92 -7.38
N LEU A 172 5.78 -6.50 -8.53
CA LEU A 172 4.99 -6.39 -9.77
C LEU A 172 4.56 -7.76 -10.31
N GLU A 173 5.43 -8.74 -10.25
CA GLU A 173 5.10 -10.10 -10.62
C GLU A 173 3.99 -10.65 -9.73
N LYS A 174 4.09 -10.42 -8.42
CA LYS A 174 3.07 -10.86 -7.48
C LYS A 174 1.71 -10.20 -7.73
N ILE A 175 1.67 -8.92 -8.07
CA ILE A 175 0.42 -8.25 -8.45
C ILE A 175 -0.17 -8.88 -9.71
N ARG A 176 0.65 -9.13 -10.75
CA ARG A 176 0.19 -9.68 -12.04
C ARG A 176 -0.30 -11.12 -11.94
N THR A 177 0.32 -11.91 -11.08
CA THR A 177 0.01 -13.34 -10.91
C THR A 177 -1.05 -13.63 -9.85
N SER A 178 -1.42 -12.63 -9.05
CA SER A 178 -2.47 -12.76 -8.05
C SER A 178 -3.83 -12.99 -8.71
N LYS A 179 -4.57 -13.98 -8.21
CA LYS A 179 -5.93 -14.25 -8.65
C LYS A 179 -6.86 -13.10 -8.27
N SER A 180 -7.86 -12.86 -9.10
CA SER A 180 -8.96 -11.95 -8.75
C SER A 180 -9.66 -12.47 -7.50
N TRP A 181 -9.96 -11.56 -6.57
CA TRP A 181 -10.71 -11.88 -5.37
C TRP A 181 -12.22 -11.88 -5.65
N ASP A 182 -12.95 -12.74 -4.95
CA ASP A 182 -14.38 -12.90 -5.10
C ASP A 182 -15.15 -11.65 -4.62
N PRO A 183 -15.92 -10.97 -5.46
CA PRO A 183 -16.74 -9.82 -5.03
C PRO A 183 -17.87 -10.24 -4.07
N ASN A 184 -18.24 -11.55 -4.03
CA ASN A 184 -19.23 -12.08 -3.10
C ASN A 184 -18.57 -12.65 -1.82
N ALA A 185 -17.34 -12.28 -1.52
CA ALA A 185 -16.60 -12.78 -0.34
C ALA A 185 -17.33 -12.52 1.00
N ILE A 186 -18.29 -11.59 1.04
CA ILE A 186 -19.13 -11.37 2.20
C ILE A 186 -19.87 -12.64 2.66
N GLU A 187 -20.16 -13.58 1.76
CA GLU A 187 -20.87 -14.84 2.07
C GLU A 187 -20.08 -15.74 3.04
N PHE A 188 -18.74 -15.66 3.00
CA PHE A 188 -17.84 -16.39 3.91
C PHE A 188 -17.03 -15.47 4.84
N ALA A 189 -17.39 -14.17 4.90
CA ALA A 189 -16.71 -13.22 5.77
C ALA A 189 -16.97 -13.52 7.27
N VAL A 190 -18.06 -14.20 7.58
CA VAL A 190 -18.41 -14.64 8.94
C VAL A 190 -18.28 -16.15 9.03
N ASN A 191 -17.46 -16.66 9.97
CA ASN A 191 -17.46 -18.06 10.33
C ASN A 191 -18.74 -18.35 11.12
N LYS A 192 -19.65 -19.08 10.50
CA LYS A 192 -20.86 -19.63 11.14
C LYS A 192 -20.60 -21.03 11.64
#